data_3e00b0248e15cf9439409ed81630f097
#
_entry.id   3e00b0248e15cf9439409ed81630f097
#
_cell.length_a   1.000
_cell.length_b   1.000
_cell.length_c   1.000
_cell.angle_alpha   90.00
_cell.angle_beta   90.00
_cell.angle_gamma   90.00
#
_symmetry.space_group_name_H-M   'P 1'
#
loop_
_entity.id
_entity.type
_entity.pdbx_description
1 polymer ?
#
loop_
_entity_poly.entity_id
_entity_poly.type
_entity_poly.pdbx_seq_one_letter_code
_entity_poly.pdbx_strand_id
1 'polypeptide(L)'
;PAVFSLKHYGAHAVALLGLILLGTGVFLRHFLQKRLNLPWRAAFLALSAAQLLFLPDIVEGVYWFNGAWFYMGAQAVALMTLALGDSLSERPVRGAGTILAFALCWALLFALGMDNYITAMMTAAALLMLALWRAAAS
;
A
#
# COMPACT_ATOMS: atom_id res chain seq x y z
N PRO A 1 31.83 0.59 -4.64
CA PRO A 1 31.40 1.12 -3.37
C PRO A 1 30.23 0.27 -2.88
N ALA A 2 30.51 -0.63 -1.92
CA ALA A 2 29.53 -1.50 -1.32
C ALA A 2 28.70 -0.70 -0.33
N VAL A 3 27.63 -0.07 -0.80
CA VAL A 3 26.70 0.70 0.04
C VAL A 3 25.81 -0.21 0.90
N PHE A 4 25.73 -1.49 0.58
CA PHE A 4 24.97 -2.47 1.34
C PHE A 4 25.89 -3.55 1.92
N SER A 5 26.37 -3.33 3.14
CA SER A 5 27.01 -4.39 3.88
C SER A 5 25.96 -5.41 4.33
N LEU A 6 26.32 -6.71 4.35
CA LEU A 6 25.48 -7.80 4.85
C LEU A 6 24.86 -7.55 6.24
N LYS A 7 25.48 -6.65 7.03
CA LYS A 7 24.98 -6.23 8.35
C LYS A 7 23.63 -5.50 8.30
N HIS A 8 23.29 -4.86 7.19
CA HIS A 8 22.03 -4.11 7.06
C HIS A 8 20.92 -4.92 6.37
N TYR A 9 21.24 -6.10 5.86
CA TYR A 9 20.30 -6.91 5.09
C TYR A 9 19.08 -7.34 5.92
N GLY A 10 19.31 -7.78 7.16
CA GLY A 10 18.20 -8.14 8.06
C GLY A 10 17.30 -6.96 8.43
N ALA A 11 17.86 -5.77 8.55
CA ALA A 11 17.07 -4.57 8.82
C ALA A 11 16.13 -4.21 7.67
N HIS A 12 16.56 -4.40 6.41
CA HIS A 12 15.70 -4.19 5.24
C HIS A 12 14.54 -5.18 5.18
N ALA A 13 14.80 -6.46 5.46
CA ALA A 13 13.76 -7.49 5.50
C ALA A 13 12.70 -7.17 6.56
N VAL A 14 13.12 -6.79 7.77
CA VAL A 14 12.21 -6.39 8.84
C VAL A 14 11.42 -5.13 8.46
N ALA A 15 12.08 -4.13 7.88
CA ALA A 15 11.42 -2.90 7.42
C ALA A 15 10.36 -3.19 6.36
N LEU A 16 10.67 -4.06 5.39
CA LEU A 16 9.76 -4.44 4.32
C LEU A 16 8.55 -5.22 4.86
N LEU A 17 8.79 -6.20 5.75
CA LEU A 17 7.70 -6.91 6.43
C LEU A 17 6.84 -5.96 7.25
N GLY A 18 7.46 -5.03 7.97
CA GLY A 18 6.73 -3.98 8.70
C GLY A 18 5.88 -3.12 7.77
N LEU A 19 6.43 -2.76 6.61
CA LEU A 19 5.76 -1.92 5.62
C LEU A 19 4.53 -2.63 5.01
N ILE A 20 4.64 -3.92 4.63
CA ILE A 20 3.51 -4.67 4.08
C ILE A 20 2.41 -4.90 5.12
N LEU A 21 2.77 -5.19 6.36
CA LEU A 21 1.81 -5.31 7.45
C LEU A 21 1.12 -3.98 7.75
N LEU A 22 1.87 -2.87 7.74
CA LEU A 22 1.32 -1.53 7.90
C LEU A 22 0.34 -1.20 6.77
N GLY A 23 0.74 -1.39 5.51
CA GLY A 23 -0.10 -1.15 4.34
C GLY A 23 -1.39 -1.97 4.39
N THR A 24 -1.27 -3.27 4.69
CA THR A 24 -2.41 -4.18 4.85
C THR A 24 -3.34 -3.72 5.99
N GLY A 25 -2.76 -3.34 7.14
CA GLY A 25 -3.53 -2.87 8.29
C GLY A 25 -4.27 -1.55 8.01
N VAL A 26 -3.60 -0.58 7.38
CA VAL A 26 -4.21 0.71 6.99
C VAL A 26 -5.36 0.48 6.02
N PHE A 27 -5.14 -0.33 4.99
CA PHE A 27 -6.14 -0.65 3.98
C PHE A 27 -7.37 -1.34 4.59
N LEU A 28 -7.18 -2.42 5.34
CA LEU A 28 -8.28 -3.17 5.94
C LEU A 28 -9.05 -2.35 6.98
N ARG A 29 -8.33 -1.59 7.82
CA ARG A 29 -8.99 -0.68 8.77
C ARG A 29 -9.84 0.36 8.04
N HIS A 30 -9.34 0.91 6.95
CA HIS A 30 -10.08 1.92 6.18
C HIS A 30 -11.31 1.31 5.53
N PHE A 31 -11.16 0.24 4.76
CA PHE A 31 -12.27 -0.33 3.98
C PHE A 31 -13.22 -1.17 4.84
N LEU A 32 -12.74 -2.06 5.70
CA LEU A 32 -13.62 -2.89 6.51
C LEU A 32 -14.26 -2.12 7.65
N GLN A 33 -13.48 -1.40 8.46
CA GLN A 33 -14.03 -0.73 9.65
C GLN A 33 -14.78 0.54 9.30
N LYS A 34 -14.18 1.44 8.49
CA LYS A 34 -14.80 2.75 8.21
C LYS A 34 -15.90 2.69 7.15
N ARG A 35 -15.78 1.79 6.14
CA ARG A 35 -16.72 1.71 5.02
C ARG A 35 -17.82 0.69 5.24
N LEU A 36 -17.46 -0.50 5.72
CA LEU A 36 -18.36 -1.63 5.83
C LEU A 36 -18.80 -1.91 7.27
N ASN A 37 -18.24 -1.19 8.25
CA ASN A 37 -18.46 -1.43 9.69
C ASN A 37 -18.22 -2.88 10.11
N LEU A 38 -17.22 -3.53 9.49
CA LEU A 38 -16.84 -4.92 9.76
C LEU A 38 -15.58 -4.99 10.63
N PRO A 39 -15.41 -6.07 11.41
CA PRO A 39 -14.23 -6.27 12.24
C PRO A 39 -12.99 -6.52 11.36
N TRP A 40 -12.10 -5.53 11.27
CA TRP A 40 -10.91 -5.59 10.43
C TRP A 40 -9.77 -6.44 11.02
N ARG A 41 -9.72 -6.61 12.37
CA ARG A 41 -8.59 -7.28 13.04
C ARG A 41 -8.44 -8.75 12.66
N ALA A 42 -9.54 -9.49 12.61
CA ALA A 42 -9.52 -10.89 12.19
C ALA A 42 -9.07 -11.03 10.72
N ALA A 43 -9.60 -10.18 9.84
CA ALA A 43 -9.18 -10.12 8.45
C ALA A 43 -7.71 -9.75 8.30
N PHE A 44 -7.21 -8.83 9.13
CA PHE A 44 -5.79 -8.46 9.16
C PHE A 44 -4.91 -9.64 9.54
N LEU A 45 -5.25 -10.36 10.61
CA LEU A 45 -4.48 -11.53 11.02
C LEU A 45 -4.50 -12.63 9.95
N ALA A 46 -5.68 -12.94 9.41
CA ALA A 46 -5.83 -13.97 8.38
C ALA A 46 -5.06 -13.60 7.10
N LEU A 47 -5.19 -12.36 6.61
CA LEU A 47 -4.52 -11.93 5.39
C LEU A 47 -3.00 -11.80 5.59
N SER A 48 -2.56 -11.31 6.75
CA SER A 48 -1.13 -11.25 7.08
C SER A 48 -0.51 -12.65 7.17
N ALA A 49 -1.20 -13.58 7.82
CA ALA A 49 -0.77 -14.98 7.86
C ALA A 49 -0.72 -15.59 6.45
N ALA A 50 -1.75 -15.36 5.63
CA ALA A 50 -1.76 -15.82 4.25
C ALA A 50 -0.60 -15.22 3.43
N GLN A 51 -0.36 -13.93 3.53
CA GLN A 51 0.76 -13.26 2.84
C GLN A 51 2.11 -13.88 3.22
N LEU A 52 2.31 -14.26 4.48
CA LEU A 52 3.55 -14.89 4.94
C LEU A 52 3.65 -16.38 4.56
N LEU A 53 2.53 -17.12 4.63
CA LEU A 53 2.50 -18.56 4.35
C LEU A 53 2.55 -18.89 2.86
N PHE A 54 1.96 -18.04 2.02
CA PHE A 54 1.91 -18.23 0.57
C PHE A 54 3.01 -17.49 -0.19
N LEU A 55 4.00 -16.94 0.50
CA LEU A 55 5.23 -16.48 -0.15
C LEU A 55 5.94 -17.70 -0.76
N PRO A 56 6.09 -17.76 -2.10
CA PRO A 56 6.63 -18.96 -2.78
C PRO A 56 8.04 -19.30 -2.32
N ASP A 57 8.84 -18.29 -2.01
CA ASP A 57 10.16 -18.40 -1.42
C ASP A 57 10.41 -17.20 -0.51
N ILE A 58 10.52 -17.48 0.81
CA ILE A 58 10.81 -16.45 1.81
C ILE A 58 12.17 -15.80 1.55
N VAL A 59 13.15 -16.58 1.05
CA VAL A 59 14.49 -16.08 0.75
C VAL A 59 14.44 -15.10 -0.42
N GLU A 60 13.78 -15.48 -1.52
CA GLU A 60 13.64 -14.60 -2.68
C GLU A 60 12.65 -13.45 -2.42
N GLY A 61 11.53 -13.72 -1.76
CA GLY A 61 10.48 -12.74 -1.52
C GLY A 61 10.84 -11.64 -0.52
N VAL A 62 11.69 -11.95 0.48
CA VAL A 62 12.03 -11.01 1.56
C VAL A 62 13.50 -10.61 1.52
N TYR A 63 14.37 -11.54 1.14
CA TYR A 63 15.82 -11.35 1.18
C TYR A 63 16.40 -10.89 -0.16
N TRP A 64 15.75 -11.11 -1.28
CA TRP A 64 16.18 -10.53 -2.54
C TRP A 64 15.75 -9.06 -2.62
N PHE A 65 16.65 -8.17 -2.23
CA PHE A 65 16.37 -6.75 -2.04
C PHE A 65 15.59 -6.09 -3.18
N ASN A 66 16.05 -6.26 -4.42
CA ASN A 66 15.39 -5.64 -5.57
C ASN A 66 13.99 -6.23 -5.83
N GLY A 67 13.86 -7.56 -5.78
CA GLY A 67 12.58 -8.22 -6.00
C GLY A 67 11.57 -7.95 -4.89
N ALA A 68 12.03 -8.00 -3.64
CA ALA A 68 11.18 -7.77 -2.49
C ALA A 68 10.61 -6.34 -2.47
N TRP A 69 11.41 -5.32 -2.74
CA TRP A 69 10.94 -3.94 -2.86
C TRP A 69 10.03 -3.74 -4.07
N PHE A 70 10.39 -4.34 -5.21
CA PHE A 70 9.62 -4.24 -6.44
C PHE A 70 8.20 -4.84 -6.32
N TYR A 71 8.03 -5.93 -5.55
CA TYR A 71 6.72 -6.57 -5.38
C TYR A 71 6.05 -6.21 -4.06
N MET A 72 6.67 -6.51 -2.93
CA MET A 72 6.05 -6.32 -1.61
C MET A 72 6.03 -4.86 -1.19
N GLY A 73 7.09 -4.10 -1.48
CA GLY A 73 7.14 -2.67 -1.23
C GLY A 73 6.10 -1.93 -2.05
N ALA A 74 6.02 -2.20 -3.35
CA ALA A 74 5.01 -1.63 -4.24
C ALA A 74 3.59 -1.99 -3.78
N GLN A 75 3.32 -3.24 -3.38
CA GLN A 75 2.01 -3.64 -2.85
C GLN A 75 1.64 -2.85 -1.59
N ALA A 76 2.56 -2.70 -0.64
CA ALA A 76 2.31 -1.96 0.58
C ALA A 76 1.97 -0.48 0.30
N VAL A 77 2.74 0.16 -0.57
CA VAL A 77 2.51 1.55 -0.98
C VAL A 77 1.18 1.68 -1.72
N ALA A 78 0.84 0.74 -2.61
CA ALA A 78 -0.45 0.71 -3.31
C ALA A 78 -1.64 0.66 -2.34
N LEU A 79 -1.60 -0.24 -1.34
CA LEU A 79 -2.66 -0.36 -0.34
C LEU A 79 -2.85 0.93 0.47
N MET A 80 -1.75 1.58 0.87
CA MET A 80 -1.81 2.88 1.56
C MET A 80 -2.34 3.99 0.66
N THR A 81 -1.93 4.00 -0.62
CA THR A 81 -2.39 4.97 -1.61
C THR A 81 -3.89 4.85 -1.88
N LEU A 82 -4.41 3.62 -1.98
CA LEU A 82 -5.85 3.36 -2.11
C LEU A 82 -6.64 3.88 -0.91
N ALA A 83 -6.18 3.60 0.32
CA ALA A 83 -6.84 4.09 1.53
C ALA A 83 -6.79 5.62 1.64
N LEU A 84 -5.67 6.25 1.27
CA LEU A 84 -5.49 7.69 1.25
C LEU A 84 -6.38 8.34 0.19
N GLY A 85 -6.35 7.85 -1.04
CA GLY A 85 -7.13 8.39 -2.17
C GLY A 85 -8.63 8.28 -1.91
N ASP A 86 -9.08 7.14 -1.36
CA ASP A 86 -10.47 6.96 -0.95
C ASP A 86 -10.88 7.95 0.16
N SER A 87 -10.03 8.16 1.17
CA SER A 87 -10.26 9.17 2.22
C SER A 87 -10.33 10.60 1.67
N LEU A 88 -9.52 10.92 0.66
CA LEU A 88 -9.46 12.25 0.06
C LEU A 88 -10.69 12.55 -0.80
N SER A 89 -11.25 11.55 -1.46
CA SER A 89 -12.43 11.73 -2.30
C SER A 89 -13.68 12.18 -1.52
N GLU A 90 -13.68 12.07 -0.18
CA GLU A 90 -14.77 12.54 0.68
C GLU A 90 -14.55 13.95 1.24
N ARG A 91 -13.35 14.48 1.11
CA ARG A 91 -13.00 15.76 1.72
C ARG A 91 -13.14 16.89 0.71
N PRO A 92 -13.78 18.01 1.07
CA PRO A 92 -13.69 19.20 0.23
C PRO A 92 -12.22 19.60 0.10
N VAL A 93 -11.80 19.96 -1.11
CA VAL A 93 -10.42 20.45 -1.35
C VAL A 93 -10.28 21.85 -0.77
N ARG A 94 -10.26 21.93 0.56
CA ARG A 94 -10.15 23.18 1.31
C ARG A 94 -9.09 23.04 2.40
N GLY A 95 -8.11 23.93 2.38
CA GLY A 95 -7.04 23.99 3.38
C GLY A 95 -5.76 23.26 2.99
N ALA A 96 -4.65 23.71 3.55
CA ALA A 96 -3.30 23.24 3.25
C ALA A 96 -3.11 21.73 3.49
N GLY A 97 -3.75 21.18 4.54
CA GLY A 97 -3.65 19.75 4.85
C GLY A 97 -4.25 18.83 3.77
N THR A 98 -5.36 19.25 3.15
CA THR A 98 -5.97 18.48 2.06
C THR A 98 -5.13 18.55 0.79
N ILE A 99 -4.57 19.73 0.47
CA ILE A 99 -3.67 19.92 -0.67
C ILE A 99 -2.41 19.05 -0.50
N LEU A 100 -1.82 19.07 0.70
CA LEU A 100 -0.64 18.25 1.00
C LEU A 100 -0.95 16.74 0.87
N ALA A 101 -2.10 16.29 1.34
CA ALA A 101 -2.51 14.89 1.22
C ALA A 101 -2.76 14.48 -0.24
N PHE A 102 -3.33 15.35 -1.08
CA PHE A 102 -3.42 15.15 -2.53
C PHE A 102 -2.03 15.05 -3.17
N ALA A 103 -1.13 15.98 -2.84
CA ALA A 103 0.24 15.96 -3.34
C ALA A 103 0.97 14.68 -2.93
N LEU A 104 0.78 14.21 -1.68
CA LEU A 104 1.31 12.94 -1.22
C LEU A 104 0.74 11.76 -2.00
N CYS A 105 -0.56 11.72 -2.25
CA CYS A 105 -1.19 10.65 -3.03
C CYS A 105 -0.61 10.57 -4.45
N TRP A 106 -0.42 11.71 -5.11
CA TRP A 106 0.22 11.78 -6.41
C TRP A 106 1.70 11.36 -6.38
N ALA A 107 2.44 11.79 -5.36
CA ALA A 107 3.84 11.40 -5.18
C ALA A 107 3.99 9.88 -4.99
N LEU A 108 3.07 9.24 -4.23
CA LEU A 108 3.04 7.80 -4.05
C LEU A 108 2.71 7.06 -5.36
N LEU A 109 1.74 7.53 -6.13
CA LEU A 109 1.42 6.96 -7.45
C LEU A 109 2.59 7.10 -8.42
N PHE A 110 3.28 8.24 -8.42
CA PHE A 110 4.45 8.46 -9.24
C PHE A 110 5.60 7.51 -8.83
N ALA A 111 5.88 7.40 -7.53
CA ALA A 111 6.89 6.48 -7.01
C ALA A 111 6.57 5.03 -7.40
N LEU A 112 5.30 4.60 -7.28
CA LEU A 112 4.85 3.28 -7.76
C LEU A 112 5.09 3.10 -9.25
N GLY A 113 4.82 4.13 -10.06
CA GLY A 113 5.02 4.08 -11.51
C GLY A 113 6.49 3.89 -11.90
N MET A 114 7.41 4.47 -11.13
CA MET A 114 8.85 4.31 -11.35
C MET A 114 9.37 2.94 -10.89
N ASP A 115 8.77 2.37 -9.85
CA ASP A 115 9.20 1.09 -9.29
C ASP A 115 8.47 -0.08 -9.98
N ASN A 116 7.13 -0.07 -9.97
CA ASN A 116 6.29 -1.12 -10.54
C ASN A 116 5.09 -0.52 -11.28
N TYR A 117 5.24 -0.28 -12.57
CA TYR A 117 4.21 0.35 -13.40
C TYR A 117 2.89 -0.42 -13.44
N ILE A 118 2.91 -1.75 -13.36
CA ILE A 118 1.69 -2.59 -13.34
C ILE A 118 0.90 -2.31 -12.07
N THR A 119 1.56 -2.33 -10.91
CA THR A 119 0.93 -2.01 -9.63
C THR A 119 0.42 -0.57 -9.60
N ALA A 120 1.16 0.37 -10.17
CA ALA A 120 0.72 1.76 -10.30
C ALA A 120 -0.54 1.90 -11.17
N MET A 121 -0.58 1.25 -12.32
CA MET A 121 -1.75 1.26 -13.22
C MET A 121 -2.98 0.64 -12.55
N MET A 122 -2.83 -0.49 -11.87
CA MET A 122 -3.92 -1.13 -11.13
C MET A 122 -4.43 -0.24 -10.00
N THR A 123 -3.54 0.42 -9.26
CA THR A 123 -3.89 1.34 -8.18
C THR A 123 -4.63 2.56 -8.73
N ALA A 124 -4.15 3.16 -9.80
CA ALA A 124 -4.80 4.30 -10.46
C ALA A 124 -6.19 3.91 -11.01
N ALA A 125 -6.30 2.77 -11.66
CA ALA A 125 -7.58 2.25 -12.16
C ALA A 125 -8.58 2.01 -11.01
N ALA A 126 -8.15 1.42 -9.90
CA ALA A 126 -8.99 1.21 -8.72
C ALA A 126 -9.46 2.54 -8.11
N LEU A 127 -8.59 3.55 -8.01
CA LEU A 127 -8.98 4.89 -7.55
C LEU A 127 -9.98 5.55 -8.49
N LEU A 128 -9.77 5.43 -9.81
CA LEU A 128 -10.72 5.95 -10.80
C LEU A 128 -12.08 5.26 -10.68
N MET A 129 -12.10 3.93 -10.56
CA MET A 129 -13.37 3.18 -10.36
C MET A 129 -14.09 3.60 -9.09
N LEU A 130 -13.38 3.80 -7.98
CA LEU A 130 -13.95 4.30 -6.73
C LEU A 130 -14.54 5.71 -6.91
N ALA A 131 -13.84 6.59 -7.63
CA ALA A 131 -14.31 7.93 -7.90
C ALA A 131 -15.57 7.93 -8.79
N LEU A 132 -15.58 7.14 -9.87
CA LEU A 132 -16.75 6.99 -10.76
C LEU A 132 -17.95 6.38 -10.05
N TRP A 133 -17.72 5.34 -9.25
CA TRP A 133 -18.79 4.72 -8.46
C TRP A 133 -19.45 5.72 -7.51
N ARG A 134 -18.66 6.57 -6.86
CA ARG A 134 -19.20 7.62 -5.97
C ARG A 134 -19.95 8.70 -6.71
N ALA A 135 -19.41 9.14 -7.85
CA ALA A 135 -20.08 10.14 -8.68
C ALA A 135 -21.45 9.63 -9.20
N ALA A 136 -21.57 8.31 -9.43
CA ALA A 136 -22.81 7.69 -9.83
C ALA A 136 -23.80 7.45 -8.67
N ALA A 137 -23.31 7.42 -7.42
CA ALA A 137 -24.10 7.20 -6.21
C ALA A 137 -24.53 8.51 -5.51
N SER A 138 -24.01 9.67 -5.94
CA SER A 138 -24.33 11.02 -5.43
C SER A 138 -25.49 11.65 -6.19
#